data_3834d99980613ceb0cc24cf7c691aff3
#
_entry.id   3834d99980613ceb0cc24cf7c691aff3
#
_cell.length_a   1.000
_cell.length_b   1.000
_cell.length_c   1.000
_cell.angle_alpha   90.00
_cell.angle_beta   90.00
_cell.angle_gamma   90.00
#
_symmetry.space_group_name_H-M   'P 1'
#
loop_
_entity.id
_entity.type
_entity.pdbx_description
1 polymer ?
#
loop_
_entity_poly.entity_id
_entity_poly.type
_entity_poly.pdbx_seq_one_letter_code
_entity_poly.pdbx_strand_id
1 'polypeptide(L)'
;MATLVGLFMRYYLSSLLVDWEAEADPAYGDYAVLPILAAFFPALGFLLDRFLFEELARRLIFGKGYGNLTDTDERIKKIDKFKESTWKFVYYLSAELLTLSATYNEPWFTCTRCFWVGPGDLLWPDQKIKLKLKVVHMYATGFNIYSIFALLFWETRRKDFGIMMINPMISCIISVMKYL
;
A
#
# COMPACT_ATOMS: atom_id res chain seq x y z
N MET A 1 -24.29 31.79 -8.19
CA MET A 1 -23.74 30.91 -7.12
C MET A 1 -23.01 29.70 -7.67
N ALA A 2 -23.50 28.97 -8.67
CA ALA A 2 -22.84 27.78 -9.25
C ALA A 2 -21.44 28.03 -9.84
N THR A 3 -21.19 29.21 -10.39
CA THR A 3 -19.90 29.61 -10.99
C THR A 3 -18.81 29.87 -9.98
N LEU A 4 -19.11 30.41 -8.81
CA LEU A 4 -18.15 30.68 -7.73
C LEU A 4 -17.68 29.39 -7.04
N VAL A 5 -18.59 28.44 -6.81
CA VAL A 5 -18.28 27.11 -6.26
C VAL A 5 -17.43 26.32 -7.26
N GLY A 6 -17.74 26.41 -8.56
CA GLY A 6 -16.93 25.76 -9.61
C GLY A 6 -15.51 26.35 -9.74
N LEU A 7 -15.36 27.68 -9.58
CA LEU A 7 -14.05 28.36 -9.56
C LEU A 7 -13.26 28.00 -8.30
N PHE A 8 -13.91 27.96 -7.15
CA PHE A 8 -13.29 27.59 -5.87
C PHE A 8 -12.84 26.13 -5.86
N MET A 9 -13.70 25.21 -6.36
CA MET A 9 -13.34 23.81 -6.58
C MET A 9 -12.17 23.67 -7.57
N ARG A 10 -12.17 24.38 -8.68
CA ARG A 10 -11.04 24.37 -9.63
C ARG A 10 -9.77 24.92 -9.03
N TYR A 11 -9.84 26.01 -8.26
CA TYR A 11 -8.65 26.57 -7.60
C TYR A 11 -8.11 25.63 -6.52
N TYR A 12 -8.94 25.02 -5.70
CA TYR A 12 -8.53 24.00 -4.72
C TYR A 12 -8.05 22.71 -5.40
N LEU A 13 -8.71 22.25 -6.48
CA LEU A 13 -8.22 21.11 -7.24
C LEU A 13 -6.89 21.43 -7.96
N SER A 14 -6.70 22.66 -8.45
CA SER A 14 -5.42 23.03 -9.08
C SER A 14 -4.28 23.24 -8.08
N SER A 15 -4.59 23.64 -6.86
CA SER A 15 -3.57 23.69 -5.79
C SER A 15 -3.28 22.31 -5.18
N LEU A 16 -4.18 21.33 -5.38
CA LEU A 16 -3.98 19.90 -5.09
C LEU A 16 -3.47 19.12 -6.31
N LEU A 17 -3.31 19.75 -7.46
CA LEU A 17 -2.64 19.18 -8.62
C LEU A 17 -1.13 19.13 -8.38
N VAL A 18 -0.76 18.19 -7.55
CA VAL A 18 0.58 17.64 -7.54
C VAL A 18 0.89 17.22 -8.97
N ASP A 19 1.94 17.74 -9.55
CA ASP A 19 2.37 17.32 -10.89
C ASP A 19 2.93 15.89 -10.80
N TRP A 20 2.07 14.92 -11.05
CA TRP A 20 2.39 13.51 -10.95
C TRP A 20 3.43 13.05 -11.98
N GLU A 21 3.60 13.83 -13.06
CA GLU A 21 4.60 13.60 -14.09
C GLU A 21 5.93 14.33 -13.80
N ALA A 22 5.97 15.14 -12.73
CA ALA A 22 7.19 15.79 -12.32
C ALA A 22 8.30 14.77 -12.05
N GLU A 23 9.41 14.95 -12.70
CA GLU A 23 10.60 14.14 -12.53
C GLU A 23 11.50 14.77 -11.47
N ALA A 24 11.92 13.99 -10.51
CA ALA A 24 12.82 14.41 -9.45
C ALA A 24 13.86 13.33 -9.16
N ASP A 25 15.04 13.78 -8.76
CA ASP A 25 16.07 12.87 -8.30
C ASP A 25 15.63 12.12 -7.04
N PRO A 26 16.04 10.86 -6.86
CA PRO A 26 15.81 10.15 -5.61
C PRO A 26 16.51 10.92 -4.47
N ALA A 27 15.76 11.30 -3.46
CA ALA A 27 16.28 12.07 -2.34
C ALA A 27 16.04 11.32 -1.02
N TYR A 28 17.00 11.36 -0.10
CA TYR A 28 16.80 10.78 1.24
C TYR A 28 15.64 11.41 2.00
N GLY A 29 15.27 12.67 1.66
CA GLY A 29 14.08 13.32 2.19
C GLY A 29 12.77 12.60 1.89
N ASP A 30 12.72 11.79 0.83
CA ASP A 30 11.53 11.01 0.45
C ASP A 30 11.19 9.99 1.55
N TYR A 31 12.19 9.50 2.30
CA TYR A 31 11.99 8.58 3.41
C TYR A 31 11.29 9.19 4.63
N ALA A 32 11.20 10.51 4.73
CA ALA A 32 10.48 11.18 5.82
C ALA A 32 8.98 10.82 5.85
N VAL A 33 8.43 10.34 4.73
CA VAL A 33 7.03 9.89 4.62
C VAL A 33 6.84 8.48 5.20
N LEU A 34 7.88 7.65 5.29
CA LEU A 34 7.77 6.27 5.74
C LEU A 34 7.24 6.10 7.17
N PRO A 35 7.68 6.87 8.19
CA PRO A 35 7.10 6.79 9.53
C PRO A 35 5.60 7.10 9.55
N ILE A 36 5.17 8.05 8.71
CA ILE A 36 3.75 8.43 8.60
C ILE A 36 2.97 7.26 8.00
N LEU A 37 3.46 6.65 6.93
CA LEU A 37 2.84 5.48 6.31
C LEU A 37 2.85 4.27 7.25
N ALA A 38 3.95 4.04 7.97
CA ALA A 38 4.05 2.95 8.94
C ALA A 38 3.05 3.09 10.10
N ALA A 39 2.66 4.32 10.48
CA ALA A 39 1.60 4.59 11.45
C ALA A 39 0.20 4.55 10.81
N PHE A 40 0.09 4.95 9.54
CA PHE A 40 -1.18 4.97 8.80
C PHE A 40 -1.77 3.57 8.61
N PHE A 41 -0.95 2.58 8.23
CA PHE A 41 -1.44 1.22 7.96
C PHE A 41 -2.07 0.54 9.19
N PRO A 42 -1.47 0.54 10.39
CA PRO A 42 -2.13 -0.04 11.56
C PRO A 42 -3.39 0.75 11.96
N ALA A 43 -3.39 2.08 11.84
CA ALA A 43 -4.57 2.88 12.13
C ALA A 43 -5.73 2.56 11.16
N LEU A 44 -5.44 2.48 9.86
CA LEU A 44 -6.42 2.09 8.84
C LEU A 44 -6.92 0.65 9.07
N GLY A 45 -6.00 -0.29 9.35
CA GLY A 45 -6.35 -1.67 9.66
C GLY A 45 -7.28 -1.77 10.86
N PHE A 46 -6.99 -1.06 11.94
CA PHE A 46 -7.85 -1.01 13.12
C PHE A 46 -9.24 -0.45 12.82
N LEU A 47 -9.33 0.63 12.05
CA LEU A 47 -10.61 1.21 11.65
C LEU A 47 -11.43 0.24 10.80
N LEU A 48 -10.81 -0.37 9.78
CA LEU A 48 -11.50 -1.33 8.92
C LEU A 48 -11.92 -2.59 9.68
N ASP A 49 -11.10 -3.06 10.61
CA ASP A 49 -11.43 -4.18 11.46
C ASP A 49 -12.66 -3.89 12.32
N ARG A 50 -12.67 -2.72 12.95
CA ARG A 50 -13.76 -2.30 13.85
C ARG A 50 -15.10 -2.09 13.13
N PHE A 51 -15.08 -1.52 11.92
CA PHE A 51 -16.31 -1.10 11.24
C PHE A 51 -16.80 -2.07 10.17
N LEU A 52 -15.91 -2.87 9.58
CA LEU A 52 -16.21 -3.65 8.39
C LEU A 52 -15.90 -5.14 8.53
N PHE A 53 -14.67 -5.48 8.95
CA PHE A 53 -14.20 -6.85 8.82
C PHE A 53 -14.89 -7.81 9.78
N GLU A 54 -15.17 -7.38 10.99
CA GLU A 54 -15.84 -8.24 11.96
C GLU A 54 -17.26 -8.57 11.53
N GLU A 55 -18.04 -7.58 11.10
CA GLU A 55 -19.40 -7.80 10.65
C GLU A 55 -19.44 -8.62 9.36
N LEU A 56 -18.53 -8.33 8.42
CA LEU A 56 -18.40 -9.07 7.18
C LEU A 56 -18.00 -10.55 7.44
N ALA A 57 -17.05 -10.78 8.34
CA ALA A 57 -16.62 -12.11 8.73
C ALA A 57 -17.79 -12.92 9.31
N ARG A 58 -18.52 -12.33 10.25
CA ARG A 58 -19.67 -12.97 10.89
C ARG A 58 -20.77 -13.31 9.87
N ARG A 59 -21.08 -12.41 8.95
CA ARG A 59 -22.08 -12.62 7.90
C ARG A 59 -21.67 -13.68 6.88
N LEU A 60 -20.42 -13.67 6.43
CA LEU A 60 -19.94 -14.60 5.39
C LEU A 60 -19.68 -16.02 5.93
N ILE A 61 -19.14 -16.13 7.13
CA ILE A 61 -18.77 -17.44 7.70
C ILE A 61 -19.99 -18.14 8.30
N PHE A 62 -20.89 -17.41 8.94
CA PHE A 62 -22.01 -18.00 9.69
C PHE A 62 -23.39 -17.73 9.10
N GLY A 63 -23.49 -16.90 8.05
CA GLY A 63 -24.75 -16.60 7.38
C GLY A 63 -25.70 -15.70 8.17
N LYS A 64 -26.95 -15.62 7.71
CA LYS A 64 -28.00 -14.84 8.38
C LYS A 64 -28.41 -15.53 9.68
N GLY A 65 -28.33 -14.85 10.81
CA GLY A 65 -28.71 -15.41 12.12
C GLY A 65 -27.55 -15.60 13.11
N TYR A 66 -26.37 -15.13 12.74
CA TYR A 66 -25.16 -15.23 13.58
C TYR A 66 -25.31 -14.55 14.96
N GLY A 67 -26.24 -13.59 15.12
CA GLY A 67 -26.46 -12.86 16.38
C GLY A 67 -26.91 -13.73 17.57
N ASN A 68 -27.44 -14.92 17.31
CA ASN A 68 -27.90 -15.87 18.33
C ASN A 68 -26.87 -16.97 18.64
N LEU A 69 -25.67 -16.91 18.02
CA LEU A 69 -24.64 -17.94 18.19
C LEU A 69 -23.65 -17.52 19.26
N THR A 70 -23.39 -18.43 20.21
CA THR A 70 -22.33 -18.24 21.20
C THR A 70 -20.96 -18.25 20.55
N ASP A 71 -20.10 -17.32 20.95
CA ASP A 71 -18.72 -17.25 20.47
C ASP A 71 -17.91 -18.42 21.07
N THR A 72 -17.62 -19.42 20.25
CA THR A 72 -16.73 -20.53 20.58
C THR A 72 -15.31 -20.17 20.13
N ASP A 73 -14.28 -20.68 20.83
CA ASP A 73 -12.86 -20.41 20.50
C ASP A 73 -12.50 -20.71 19.04
N GLU A 74 -13.10 -21.74 18.46
CA GLU A 74 -12.91 -22.07 17.05
C GLU A 74 -13.50 -21.02 16.10
N ARG A 75 -14.63 -20.42 16.49
CA ARG A 75 -15.29 -19.36 15.69
C ARG A 75 -14.47 -18.08 15.73
N ILE A 76 -13.99 -17.71 16.89
CA ILE A 76 -13.12 -16.54 17.06
C ILE A 76 -11.87 -16.69 16.18
N LYS A 77 -11.21 -17.85 16.24
CA LYS A 77 -10.04 -18.13 15.38
C LYS A 77 -10.33 -18.05 13.87
N LYS A 78 -11.53 -18.47 13.44
CA LYS A 78 -11.92 -18.33 12.02
C LYS A 78 -12.15 -16.87 11.64
N ILE A 79 -12.77 -16.08 12.51
CA ILE A 79 -12.99 -14.65 12.31
C ILE A 79 -11.64 -13.93 12.21
N ASP A 80 -10.72 -14.19 13.12
CA ASP A 80 -9.39 -13.57 13.14
C ASP A 80 -8.59 -13.88 11.86
N LYS A 81 -8.61 -15.14 11.42
CA LYS A 81 -7.98 -15.51 10.14
C LYS A 81 -8.62 -14.82 8.94
N PHE A 82 -9.95 -14.68 8.94
CA PHE A 82 -10.65 -13.97 7.88
C PHE A 82 -10.28 -12.49 7.87
N LYS A 83 -10.27 -11.83 9.02
CA LYS A 83 -9.87 -10.43 9.18
C LYS A 83 -8.45 -10.19 8.65
N GLU A 84 -7.51 -11.03 9.06
CA GLU A 84 -6.12 -10.94 8.58
C GLU A 84 -6.02 -11.11 7.05
N SER A 85 -6.72 -12.10 6.50
CA SER A 85 -6.71 -12.33 5.05
C SER A 85 -7.36 -11.18 4.29
N THR A 86 -8.46 -10.64 4.82
CA THR A 86 -9.18 -9.51 4.21
C THR A 86 -8.34 -8.25 4.25
N TRP A 87 -7.62 -7.99 5.34
CA TRP A 87 -6.69 -6.87 5.44
C TRP A 87 -5.58 -6.95 4.38
N LYS A 88 -4.94 -8.12 4.24
CA LYS A 88 -3.93 -8.36 3.20
C LYS A 88 -4.51 -8.18 1.80
N PHE A 89 -5.72 -8.68 1.56
CA PHE A 89 -6.41 -8.50 0.28
C PHE A 89 -6.66 -7.04 -0.04
N VAL A 90 -7.18 -6.25 0.90
CA VAL A 90 -7.43 -4.80 0.71
C VAL A 90 -6.13 -4.07 0.39
N TYR A 91 -5.06 -4.38 1.11
CA TYR A 91 -3.76 -3.78 0.83
C TYR A 91 -3.25 -4.12 -0.57
N TYR A 92 -3.17 -5.41 -0.91
CA TYR A 92 -2.63 -5.82 -2.21
C TYR A 92 -3.48 -5.30 -3.37
N LEU A 93 -4.81 -5.29 -3.23
CA LEU A 93 -5.70 -4.72 -4.23
C LEU A 93 -5.44 -3.22 -4.41
N SER A 94 -5.32 -2.47 -3.32
CA SER A 94 -5.03 -1.03 -3.39
C SER A 94 -3.65 -0.74 -3.98
N ALA A 95 -2.63 -1.53 -3.64
CA ALA A 95 -1.29 -1.42 -4.19
C ALA A 95 -1.27 -1.71 -5.70
N GLU A 96 -1.99 -2.75 -6.14
CA GLU A 96 -2.11 -3.10 -7.56
C GLU A 96 -2.80 -2.00 -8.36
N LEU A 97 -3.94 -1.49 -7.86
CA LEU A 97 -4.65 -0.38 -8.51
C LEU A 97 -3.80 0.88 -8.58
N LEU A 98 -3.06 1.21 -7.52
CA LEU A 98 -2.15 2.35 -7.48
C LEU A 98 -1.02 2.17 -8.48
N THR A 99 -0.40 0.99 -8.52
CA THR A 99 0.68 0.66 -9.46
C THR A 99 0.18 0.72 -10.90
N LEU A 100 -0.96 0.11 -11.20
CA LEU A 100 -1.55 0.12 -12.52
C LEU A 100 -1.87 1.55 -12.98
N SER A 101 -2.45 2.37 -12.11
CA SER A 101 -2.74 3.77 -12.44
C SER A 101 -1.49 4.60 -12.72
N ALA A 102 -0.39 4.31 -12.02
CA ALA A 102 0.89 5.01 -12.21
C ALA A 102 1.63 4.54 -13.48
N THR A 103 1.46 3.28 -13.88
CA THR A 103 2.25 2.66 -14.95
C THR A 103 1.51 2.56 -16.29
N TYR A 104 0.18 2.61 -16.28
CA TYR A 104 -0.64 2.39 -17.48
C TYR A 104 -0.28 3.28 -18.67
N ASN A 105 0.03 4.55 -18.41
CA ASN A 105 0.38 5.53 -19.46
C ASN A 105 1.88 5.59 -19.77
N GLU A 106 2.69 4.73 -19.16
CA GLU A 106 4.13 4.74 -19.39
C GLU A 106 4.48 4.01 -20.71
N PRO A 107 5.42 4.54 -21.52
CA PRO A 107 5.80 3.94 -22.81
C PRO A 107 6.30 2.51 -22.67
N TRP A 108 6.97 2.19 -21.58
CA TRP A 108 7.50 0.85 -21.32
C TRP A 108 6.45 -0.18 -20.91
N PHE A 109 5.23 0.25 -20.53
CA PHE A 109 4.15 -0.67 -20.13
C PHE A 109 3.70 -1.56 -21.31
N THR A 110 3.66 -1.01 -22.54
CA THR A 110 3.27 -1.74 -23.74
C THR A 110 4.44 -2.20 -24.61
N CYS A 111 5.63 -1.64 -24.39
CA CYS A 111 6.82 -1.89 -25.17
C CYS A 111 7.91 -2.56 -24.32
N THR A 112 8.06 -3.88 -24.43
CA THR A 112 9.07 -4.65 -23.68
C THR A 112 10.49 -4.16 -23.93
N ARG A 113 10.80 -3.68 -25.14
CA ARG A 113 12.11 -3.11 -25.46
C ARG A 113 12.37 -1.82 -24.70
N CYS A 114 11.34 -0.97 -24.55
CA CYS A 114 11.44 0.30 -23.85
C CYS A 114 11.66 0.11 -22.33
N PHE A 115 11.39 -1.08 -21.81
CA PHE A 115 11.66 -1.42 -20.41
C PHE A 115 13.16 -1.52 -20.11
N TRP A 116 13.93 -2.02 -21.07
CA TRP A 116 15.39 -2.22 -20.92
C TRP A 116 16.20 -1.04 -21.44
N VAL A 117 15.70 -0.41 -22.51
CA VAL A 117 16.31 0.77 -23.12
C VAL A 117 15.40 1.95 -22.80
N GLY A 118 15.65 2.61 -21.67
CA GLY A 118 14.87 3.76 -21.25
C GLY A 118 14.77 4.85 -22.32
N PRO A 119 13.77 5.72 -22.26
CA PRO A 119 13.67 6.85 -23.17
C PRO A 119 14.79 7.85 -22.83
N GLY A 120 15.81 7.87 -23.67
CA GLY A 120 16.92 8.82 -23.56
C GLY A 120 18.22 8.25 -23.00
N ASP A 121 19.25 9.07 -23.04
CA ASP A 121 20.62 8.72 -22.63
C ASP A 121 20.87 8.82 -21.12
N LEU A 122 19.84 8.66 -20.30
CA LEU A 122 19.91 8.72 -18.85
C LEU A 122 20.54 7.43 -18.30
N LEU A 123 21.84 7.46 -18.15
CA LEU A 123 22.61 6.42 -17.47
C LEU A 123 22.54 6.61 -15.96
N TRP A 124 22.54 5.51 -15.21
CA TRP A 124 22.74 5.57 -13.77
C TRP A 124 24.05 6.34 -13.47
N PRO A 125 24.13 7.32 -12.51
CA PRO A 125 23.17 7.60 -11.45
C PRO A 125 22.12 8.68 -11.73
N ASP A 126 22.12 9.32 -12.90
CA ASP A 126 21.32 10.51 -13.22
C ASP A 126 19.85 10.19 -13.59
N GLN A 127 19.32 9.05 -13.13
CA GLN A 127 17.96 8.63 -13.42
C GLN A 127 16.95 9.42 -12.58
N LYS A 128 16.18 10.28 -13.22
CA LYS A 128 15.03 10.94 -12.61
C LYS A 128 13.85 10.00 -12.54
N ILE A 129 13.12 10.06 -11.43
CA ILE A 129 11.96 9.22 -11.16
C ILE A 129 10.72 10.09 -11.11
N LYS A 130 9.66 9.72 -11.83
CA LYS A 130 8.37 10.41 -11.79
C LYS A 130 7.76 10.29 -10.40
N LEU A 131 7.14 11.37 -9.93
CA LEU A 131 6.56 11.44 -8.58
C LEU A 131 5.55 10.31 -8.33
N LYS A 132 4.72 9.97 -9.32
CA LYS A 132 3.76 8.86 -9.21
C LYS A 132 4.43 7.51 -8.90
N LEU A 133 5.59 7.23 -9.49
CA LEU A 133 6.35 6.02 -9.22
C LEU A 133 7.02 6.05 -7.83
N LYS A 134 7.48 7.22 -7.39
CA LYS A 134 7.96 7.42 -6.01
C LYS A 134 6.88 7.12 -4.98
N VAL A 135 5.64 7.60 -5.20
CA VAL A 135 4.52 7.36 -4.29
C VAL A 135 4.19 5.88 -4.21
N VAL A 136 4.12 5.15 -5.34
CA VAL A 136 3.92 3.70 -5.36
C VAL A 136 5.01 2.99 -4.54
N HIS A 137 6.25 3.39 -4.75
CA HIS A 137 7.39 2.79 -4.05
C HIS A 137 7.33 3.04 -2.54
N MET A 138 7.05 4.29 -2.11
CA MET A 138 6.93 4.63 -0.70
C MET A 138 5.75 3.94 -0.04
N TYR A 139 4.62 3.81 -0.74
CA TYR A 139 3.45 3.07 -0.27
C TYR A 139 3.79 1.61 0.03
N ALA A 140 4.44 0.92 -0.92
CA ALA A 140 4.86 -0.47 -0.75
C ALA A 140 5.90 -0.62 0.37
N THR A 141 6.88 0.26 0.43
CA THR A 141 7.93 0.24 1.48
C THR A 141 7.33 0.48 2.87
N GLY A 142 6.42 1.46 3.00
CA GLY A 142 5.73 1.74 4.27
C GLY A 142 4.93 0.54 4.78
N PHE A 143 4.25 -0.19 3.89
CA PHE A 143 3.54 -1.40 4.27
C PHE A 143 4.50 -2.54 4.66
N ASN A 144 5.62 -2.70 3.96
CA ASN A 144 6.62 -3.71 4.33
C ASN A 144 7.20 -3.43 5.73
N ILE A 145 7.48 -2.17 6.05
CA ILE A 145 7.91 -1.78 7.41
C ILE A 145 6.82 -2.12 8.44
N TYR A 146 5.57 -1.74 8.17
CA TYR A 146 4.44 -2.12 9.02
C TYR A 146 4.34 -3.63 9.19
N SER A 147 4.49 -4.40 8.10
CA SER A 147 4.41 -5.86 8.13
C SER A 147 5.49 -6.50 9.00
N ILE A 148 6.72 -5.95 8.99
CA ILE A 148 7.80 -6.39 9.88
C ILE A 148 7.40 -6.20 11.34
N PHE A 149 6.88 -5.02 11.70
CA PHE A 149 6.40 -4.76 13.06
C PHE A 149 5.22 -5.65 13.44
N ALA A 150 4.25 -5.81 12.54
CA ALA A 150 3.09 -6.67 12.77
C ALA A 150 3.51 -8.13 13.02
N LEU A 151 4.45 -8.67 12.24
CA LEU A 151 5.00 -9.99 12.41
C LEU A 151 5.74 -10.13 13.75
N LEU A 152 6.52 -9.15 14.15
CA LEU A 152 7.27 -9.18 15.40
C LEU A 152 6.37 -9.14 16.65
N PHE A 153 5.31 -8.32 16.62
CA PHE A 153 4.49 -8.07 17.81
C PHE A 153 3.22 -8.94 17.87
N TRP A 154 2.64 -9.32 16.73
CA TRP A 154 1.35 -10.03 16.67
C TRP A 154 1.44 -11.47 16.21
N GLU A 155 2.36 -11.80 15.30
CA GLU A 155 2.38 -13.09 14.60
C GLU A 155 3.49 -14.05 15.03
N THR A 156 4.23 -13.77 16.10
CA THR A 156 5.39 -14.56 16.57
C THR A 156 5.14 -16.06 16.83
N ARG A 157 3.88 -16.49 16.78
CA ARG A 157 3.50 -17.89 17.09
C ARG A 157 3.35 -18.80 15.87
N ARG A 158 3.58 -18.31 14.65
CA ARG A 158 3.47 -19.14 13.43
C ARG A 158 4.75 -19.92 13.17
N LYS A 159 4.59 -21.19 12.76
CA LYS A 159 5.72 -22.04 12.37
C LYS A 159 6.52 -21.48 11.20
N ASP A 160 5.89 -20.67 10.36
CA ASP A 160 6.48 -20.09 9.14
C ASP A 160 6.96 -18.64 9.31
N PHE A 161 7.11 -18.19 10.55
CA PHE A 161 7.51 -16.81 10.88
C PHE A 161 8.76 -16.35 10.11
N GLY A 162 9.81 -17.19 10.07
CA GLY A 162 11.05 -16.85 9.37
C GLY A 162 10.85 -16.60 7.87
N ILE A 163 10.04 -17.42 7.21
CA ILE A 163 9.77 -17.29 5.78
C ILE A 163 8.96 -16.02 5.51
N MET A 164 7.99 -15.71 6.36
CA MET A 164 7.15 -14.53 6.23
C MET A 164 7.92 -13.22 6.46
N MET A 165 8.97 -13.25 7.28
CA MET A 165 9.85 -12.10 7.53
C MET A 165 10.80 -11.79 6.38
N ILE A 166 11.26 -12.80 5.66
CA ILE A 166 12.26 -12.64 4.59
C ILE A 166 11.75 -11.69 3.50
N ASN A 167 10.51 -11.86 3.07
CA ASN A 167 9.96 -11.08 1.96
C ASN A 167 9.90 -9.55 2.25
N PRO A 168 9.29 -9.06 3.34
CA PRO A 168 9.29 -7.64 3.64
C PRO A 168 10.69 -7.09 3.96
N MET A 169 11.59 -7.88 4.57
CA MET A 169 12.96 -7.45 4.80
C MET A 169 13.74 -7.24 3.51
N ILE A 170 13.67 -8.20 2.57
CA ILE A 170 14.32 -8.06 1.26
C ILE A 170 13.74 -6.84 0.51
N SER A 171 12.42 -6.66 0.53
CA SER A 171 11.78 -5.50 -0.10
C SER A 171 12.26 -4.17 0.47
N CYS A 172 12.42 -4.07 1.80
CA CYS A 172 12.98 -2.88 2.44
C CYS A 172 14.45 -2.64 2.04
N ILE A 173 15.27 -3.69 2.00
CA ILE A 173 16.68 -3.58 1.59
C ILE A 173 16.78 -3.10 0.15
N ILE A 174 16.03 -3.69 -0.77
CA ILE A 174 16.00 -3.28 -2.19
C ILE A 174 15.55 -1.82 -2.31
N SER A 175 14.58 -1.41 -1.49
CA SER A 175 14.11 -0.02 -1.47
C SER A 175 15.21 0.95 -1.08
N VAL A 176 15.99 0.63 -0.07
CA VAL A 176 17.12 1.47 0.38
C VAL A 176 18.23 1.49 -0.66
N MET A 177 18.58 0.34 -1.23
CA MET A 177 19.64 0.25 -2.26
C MET A 177 19.34 1.05 -3.53
N LYS A 178 18.08 1.31 -3.84
CA LYS A 178 17.67 2.12 -4.99
C LYS A 178 18.03 3.59 -4.85
N TYR A 179 18.27 4.05 -3.63
CA TYR A 179 18.61 5.44 -3.29
C TYR A 179 20.08 5.62 -2.89
N LEU A 180 20.85 4.56 -2.84
CA LEU A 180 22.32 4.55 -2.69
C LEU A 180 22.99 4.60 -4.05
#